data_f973741936d5809a016013bdb35e271e
#
_entry.id   f973741936d5809a016013bdb35e271e
#
_cell.length_a   1.000
_cell.length_b   1.000
_cell.length_c   1.000
_cell.angle_alpha   90.00
_cell.angle_beta   90.00
_cell.angle_gamma   90.00
#
_symmetry.space_group_name_H-M   'P 1'
#
loop_
_entity.id
_entity.type
_entity.pdbx_description
1 polymer ?
#
loop_
_entity_poly.entity_id
_entity_poly.type
_entity_poly.pdbx_seq_one_letter_code
_entity_poly.pdbx_strand_id
1 'polypeptide(L)'
;MFILSGCNGSGKTTASYSLLPDLIGCSELVNSDEFAKSLSPFNPSAASVMASRYMLMKIKYMLSRKADFIIETTLATRSLMNTINEAKSLGYEVTLLYFWLNSVDLAIKRVKKRVESGGHNIPEEVIRRRYIMGVKYFFEIYAPIVDRWVLADNSKSPFAVVAEGTQNNIQIKDEEKYACIRNICYPEESVGESDPGSTT
;
A
#
# COMPACT_ATOMS: atom_id res chain seq x y z
N MET A 1 14.19 -7.45 -0.88
CA MET A 1 13.22 -6.78 0.03
C MET A 1 11.88 -6.67 -0.67
N PHE A 2 10.78 -7.01 0.01
CA PHE A 2 9.43 -6.92 -0.53
C PHE A 2 8.61 -5.87 0.22
N ILE A 3 7.76 -5.14 -0.49
CA ILE A 3 6.84 -4.15 0.08
C ILE A 3 5.42 -4.57 -0.29
N LEU A 4 4.62 -4.89 0.71
CA LEU A 4 3.19 -5.18 0.55
C LEU A 4 2.39 -3.97 0.97
N SER A 5 1.64 -3.40 0.05
CA SER A 5 1.00 -2.11 0.26
C SER A 5 -0.45 -2.03 -0.18
N GLY A 6 -1.12 -0.96 0.19
CA GLY A 6 -2.53 -0.68 -0.09
C GLY A 6 -3.24 -0.09 1.12
N CYS A 7 -4.43 0.46 0.96
CA CYS A 7 -5.18 1.10 2.03
C CYS A 7 -5.58 0.12 3.15
N ASN A 8 -6.08 0.63 4.27
CA ASN A 8 -6.65 -0.21 5.31
C ASN A 8 -7.85 -0.98 4.73
N GLY A 9 -7.97 -2.27 5.07
CA GLY A 9 -9.01 -3.16 4.51
C GLY A 9 -8.68 -3.74 3.13
N SER A 10 -7.54 -3.40 2.51
CA SER A 10 -7.18 -3.94 1.18
C SER A 10 -6.74 -5.41 1.19
N GLY A 11 -6.61 -6.05 2.36
CA GLY A 11 -6.28 -7.48 2.47
C GLY A 11 -4.79 -7.80 2.58
N LYS A 12 -3.93 -6.80 2.79
CA LYS A 12 -2.47 -6.99 2.94
C LYS A 12 -2.12 -8.06 3.97
N THR A 13 -2.59 -7.90 5.20
CA THR A 13 -2.26 -8.82 6.31
C THR A 13 -2.72 -10.24 6.00
N THR A 14 -3.87 -10.42 5.37
CA THR A 14 -4.34 -11.74 4.92
C THR A 14 -3.36 -12.33 3.89
N ALA A 15 -2.96 -11.55 2.90
CA ALA A 15 -2.02 -11.99 1.88
C ALA A 15 -0.62 -12.29 2.45
N SER A 16 -0.14 -11.47 3.40
CA SER A 16 1.19 -11.68 4.00
C SER A 16 1.29 -12.98 4.78
N TYR A 17 0.19 -13.45 5.38
CA TYR A 17 0.19 -14.72 6.10
C TYR A 17 -0.15 -15.94 5.24
N SER A 18 -0.97 -15.77 4.21
CA SER A 18 -1.52 -16.92 3.45
C SER A 18 -0.84 -17.18 2.11
N LEU A 19 -0.22 -16.15 1.51
CA LEU A 19 0.31 -16.26 0.14
C LEU A 19 1.82 -15.99 0.06
N LEU A 20 2.31 -15.01 0.80
CA LEU A 20 3.68 -14.55 0.59
C LEU A 20 4.76 -15.51 1.10
N PRO A 21 4.61 -16.26 2.20
CA PRO A 21 5.63 -17.21 2.64
C PRO A 21 5.95 -18.25 1.55
N ASP A 22 4.92 -18.77 0.88
CA ASP A 22 5.07 -19.78 -0.17
C ASP A 22 5.57 -19.20 -1.49
N LEU A 23 5.12 -17.96 -1.83
CA LEU A 23 5.48 -17.31 -3.10
C LEU A 23 6.88 -16.70 -3.09
N ILE A 24 7.31 -16.17 -1.95
CA ILE A 24 8.55 -15.38 -1.84
C ILE A 24 9.63 -16.15 -1.08
N GLY A 25 9.27 -17.20 -0.35
CA GLY A 25 10.20 -17.94 0.52
C GLY A 25 10.71 -17.10 1.69
N CYS A 26 9.98 -16.04 2.10
CA CYS A 26 10.36 -15.11 3.16
C CYS A 26 9.29 -15.07 4.24
N SER A 27 9.71 -15.31 5.50
CA SER A 27 8.83 -15.31 6.69
C SER A 27 9.00 -14.07 7.57
N GLU A 28 9.97 -13.19 7.28
CA GLU A 28 10.23 -12.01 8.08
C GLU A 28 9.33 -10.85 7.69
N LEU A 29 8.28 -10.61 8.48
CA LEU A 29 7.32 -9.52 8.29
C LEU A 29 7.62 -8.34 9.23
N VAL A 30 7.59 -7.13 8.69
CA VAL A 30 7.68 -5.86 9.42
C VAL A 30 6.39 -5.09 9.22
N ASN A 31 5.56 -5.03 10.26
CA ASN A 31 4.26 -4.36 10.27
C ASN A 31 4.09 -3.57 11.57
N SER A 32 3.98 -2.23 11.46
CA SER A 32 3.83 -1.35 12.63
C SER A 32 2.53 -1.57 13.40
N ASP A 33 1.44 -1.95 12.73
CA ASP A 33 0.15 -2.19 13.37
C ASP A 33 0.21 -3.44 14.27
N GLU A 34 0.92 -4.49 13.83
CA GLU A 34 1.14 -5.70 14.64
C GLU A 34 2.05 -5.41 15.85
N PHE A 35 3.08 -4.59 15.68
CA PHE A 35 3.89 -4.15 16.81
C PHE A 35 3.09 -3.31 17.81
N ALA A 36 2.26 -2.39 17.34
CA ALA A 36 1.42 -1.58 18.22
C ALA A 36 0.46 -2.45 19.03
N LYS A 37 -0.14 -3.48 18.42
CA LYS A 37 -1.00 -4.45 19.14
C LYS A 37 -0.22 -5.27 20.17
N SER A 38 1.00 -5.69 19.86
CA SER A 38 1.83 -6.44 20.79
C SER A 38 2.23 -5.60 22.00
N LEU A 39 2.48 -4.30 21.82
CA LEU A 39 2.86 -3.37 22.88
C LEU A 39 1.67 -2.93 23.74
N SER A 40 0.50 -2.74 23.13
CA SER A 40 -0.73 -2.31 23.81
C SER A 40 -1.96 -2.95 23.18
N PRO A 41 -2.32 -4.19 23.58
CA PRO A 41 -3.41 -4.95 22.96
C PRO A 41 -4.77 -4.24 23.03
N PHE A 42 -5.04 -3.51 24.12
CA PHE A 42 -6.31 -2.82 24.35
C PHE A 42 -6.33 -1.38 23.79
N ASN A 43 -5.17 -0.77 23.56
CA ASN A 43 -5.04 0.58 23.00
C ASN A 43 -3.81 0.71 22.07
N PRO A 44 -3.83 0.04 20.90
CA PRO A 44 -2.68 0.08 19.98
C PRO A 44 -2.32 1.49 19.51
N SER A 45 -3.29 2.41 19.45
CA SER A 45 -3.05 3.80 19.04
C SER A 45 -2.08 4.53 19.98
N ALA A 46 -2.14 4.27 21.28
CA ALA A 46 -1.21 4.85 22.26
C ALA A 46 0.24 4.38 22.05
N ALA A 47 0.43 3.18 21.48
CA ALA A 47 1.74 2.60 21.22
C ALA A 47 2.29 2.91 19.80
N SER A 48 1.55 3.66 18.97
CA SER A 48 1.88 3.84 17.55
C SER A 48 3.26 4.45 17.27
N VAL A 49 3.69 5.42 18.08
CA VAL A 49 5.03 6.05 17.97
C VAL A 49 6.13 5.05 18.32
N MET A 50 5.95 4.29 19.39
CA MET A 50 6.92 3.27 19.82
C MET A 50 7.00 2.14 18.79
N ALA A 51 5.86 1.68 18.28
CA ALA A 51 5.77 0.68 17.23
C ALA A 51 6.49 1.12 15.94
N SER A 52 6.32 2.38 15.54
CA SER A 52 7.02 2.95 14.38
C SER A 52 8.54 2.98 14.59
N ARG A 53 9.01 3.35 15.78
CA ARG A 53 10.45 3.31 16.11
C ARG A 53 11.00 1.89 16.06
N TYR A 54 10.28 0.94 16.65
CA TYR A 54 10.68 -0.47 16.65
C TYR A 54 10.72 -1.04 15.22
N MET A 55 9.73 -0.72 14.40
CA MET A 55 9.72 -1.08 12.98
C MET A 55 10.99 -0.58 12.26
N LEU A 56 11.37 0.69 12.45
CA LEU A 56 12.60 1.23 11.85
C LEU A 56 13.86 0.53 12.36
N MET A 57 13.91 0.18 13.64
CA MET A 57 15.02 -0.61 14.20
C MET A 57 15.11 -2.00 13.58
N LYS A 58 13.96 -2.70 13.44
CA LYS A 58 13.90 -4.01 12.79
C LYS A 58 14.34 -3.93 11.32
N ILE A 59 13.89 -2.95 10.58
CA ILE A 59 14.31 -2.72 9.19
C ILE A 59 15.84 -2.56 9.11
N LYS A 60 16.43 -1.68 9.92
CA LYS A 60 17.88 -1.48 9.95
C LYS A 60 18.64 -2.77 10.31
N TYR A 61 18.13 -3.53 11.27
CA TYR A 61 18.69 -4.83 11.61
C TYR A 61 18.67 -5.80 10.44
N MET A 62 17.53 -5.92 9.72
CA MET A 62 17.42 -6.79 8.55
C MET A 62 18.38 -6.36 7.43
N LEU A 63 18.44 -5.05 7.15
CA LEU A 63 19.35 -4.49 6.15
C LEU A 63 20.84 -4.78 6.49
N SER A 64 21.24 -4.62 7.76
CA SER A 64 22.62 -4.88 8.19
C SER A 64 23.03 -6.35 8.05
N ARG A 65 22.06 -7.27 8.10
CA ARG A 65 22.28 -8.71 7.92
C ARG A 65 22.13 -9.19 6.49
N LYS A 66 21.75 -8.30 5.57
CA LYS A 66 21.40 -8.64 4.18
C LYS A 66 20.31 -9.74 4.11
N ALA A 67 19.38 -9.74 5.05
CA ALA A 67 18.31 -10.72 5.13
C ALA A 67 17.12 -10.27 4.28
N ASP A 68 16.38 -11.22 3.70
CA ASP A 68 15.11 -10.91 3.05
C ASP A 68 14.02 -10.63 4.08
N PHE A 69 13.18 -9.64 3.79
CA PHE A 69 12.05 -9.26 4.64
C PHE A 69 10.95 -8.57 3.84
N ILE A 70 9.75 -8.58 4.42
CA ILE A 70 8.56 -7.95 3.90
C ILE A 70 8.20 -6.76 4.77
N ILE A 71 7.95 -5.59 4.17
CA ILE A 71 7.36 -4.42 4.84
C ILE A 71 5.88 -4.34 4.47
N GLU A 72 4.99 -4.37 5.47
CA GLU A 72 3.58 -4.06 5.26
C GLU A 72 3.31 -2.59 5.56
N THR A 73 2.70 -1.86 4.60
CA THR A 73 2.44 -0.42 4.72
C THR A 73 1.18 0.00 3.97
N THR A 74 0.62 1.16 4.33
CA THR A 74 -0.44 1.79 3.53
C THR A 74 0.09 2.62 2.36
N LEU A 75 1.39 2.84 2.29
CA LEU A 75 2.08 3.69 1.30
C LEU A 75 1.63 5.18 1.31
N ALA A 76 0.84 5.58 2.28
CA ALA A 76 0.25 6.93 2.37
C ALA A 76 1.18 7.98 3.01
N THR A 77 2.47 7.71 3.10
CA THR A 77 3.53 8.62 3.58
C THR A 77 4.75 8.51 2.68
N ARG A 78 5.63 9.51 2.72
CA ARG A 78 6.89 9.53 1.95
C ARG A 78 8.06 8.86 2.67
N SER A 79 7.87 8.46 3.94
CA SER A 79 8.96 8.01 4.81
C SER A 79 9.69 6.76 4.33
N LEU A 80 9.01 5.87 3.59
CA LEU A 80 9.61 4.63 3.09
C LEU A 80 10.62 4.86 1.95
N MET A 81 10.59 6.01 1.28
CA MET A 81 11.51 6.34 0.19
C MET A 81 12.97 6.23 0.62
N ASN A 82 13.32 6.76 1.81
CA ASN A 82 14.69 6.70 2.33
C ASN A 82 15.11 5.23 2.60
N THR A 83 14.21 4.41 3.13
CA THR A 83 14.47 2.98 3.36
C THR A 83 14.69 2.22 2.04
N ILE A 84 13.93 2.53 0.99
CA ILE A 84 14.10 1.94 -0.34
C ILE A 84 15.47 2.32 -0.90
N ASN A 85 15.84 3.60 -0.84
CA ASN A 85 17.13 4.08 -1.34
C ASN A 85 18.30 3.46 -0.57
N GLU A 86 18.21 3.35 0.76
CA GLU A 86 19.19 2.67 1.58
C GLU A 86 19.31 1.18 1.19
N ALA A 87 18.19 0.45 1.07
CA ALA A 87 18.18 -0.94 0.65
C ALA A 87 18.86 -1.14 -0.72
N LYS A 88 18.52 -0.30 -1.70
CA LYS A 88 19.14 -0.35 -3.04
C LYS A 88 20.63 -0.07 -2.99
N SER A 89 21.09 0.87 -2.18
CA SER A 89 22.53 1.14 -1.99
C SER A 89 23.28 -0.04 -1.38
N LEU A 90 22.59 -0.91 -0.66
CA LEU A 90 23.13 -2.15 -0.09
C LEU A 90 23.01 -3.37 -1.03
N GLY A 91 22.50 -3.18 -2.26
CA GLY A 91 22.38 -4.21 -3.28
C GLY A 91 21.08 -5.02 -3.23
N TYR A 92 20.05 -4.54 -2.51
CA TYR A 92 18.74 -5.19 -2.53
C TYR A 92 18.01 -4.93 -3.85
N GLU A 93 17.35 -5.96 -4.37
CA GLU A 93 16.24 -5.82 -5.30
C GLU A 93 14.97 -5.54 -4.50
N VAL A 94 14.22 -4.49 -4.87
CA VAL A 94 13.01 -4.05 -4.17
C VAL A 94 11.79 -4.31 -5.04
N THR A 95 10.89 -5.17 -4.56
CA THR A 95 9.62 -5.48 -5.22
C THR A 95 8.45 -4.90 -4.42
N LEU A 96 7.56 -4.17 -5.09
CA LEU A 96 6.37 -3.54 -4.52
C LEU A 96 5.11 -4.21 -5.04
N LEU A 97 4.29 -4.79 -4.16
CA LEU A 97 2.94 -5.25 -4.47
C LEU A 97 1.94 -4.28 -3.84
N TYR A 98 1.09 -3.65 -4.67
CA TYR A 98 0.05 -2.73 -4.24
C TYR A 98 -1.33 -3.34 -4.43
N PHE A 99 -2.08 -3.55 -3.33
CA PHE A 99 -3.46 -3.97 -3.35
C PHE A 99 -4.41 -2.78 -3.36
N TRP A 100 -5.06 -2.58 -4.50
CA TRP A 100 -6.13 -1.62 -4.68
C TRP A 100 -7.50 -2.27 -4.42
N LEU A 101 -8.48 -1.45 -4.08
CA LEU A 101 -9.90 -1.79 -3.99
C LEU A 101 -10.70 -0.84 -4.89
N ASN A 102 -11.75 -1.35 -5.51
CA ASN A 102 -12.59 -0.61 -6.45
C ASN A 102 -13.40 0.54 -5.82
N SER A 103 -13.45 0.61 -4.48
CA SER A 103 -14.04 1.74 -3.77
C SER A 103 -13.48 1.90 -2.37
N VAL A 104 -13.46 3.12 -1.87
CA VAL A 104 -13.12 3.42 -0.50
C VAL A 104 -14.17 2.88 0.48
N ASP A 105 -15.42 2.79 0.07
CA ASP A 105 -16.51 2.26 0.91
C ASP A 105 -16.34 0.75 1.15
N LEU A 106 -15.81 0.00 0.18
CA LEU A 106 -15.41 -1.39 0.39
C LEU A 106 -14.29 -1.49 1.44
N ALA A 107 -13.32 -0.58 1.40
CA ALA A 107 -12.26 -0.51 2.40
C ALA A 107 -12.83 -0.29 3.82
N ILE A 108 -13.73 0.69 3.96
CA ILE A 108 -14.42 1.02 5.21
C ILE A 108 -15.24 -0.17 5.71
N LYS A 109 -16.03 -0.79 4.83
CA LYS A 109 -16.84 -1.98 5.16
C LYS A 109 -15.97 -3.13 5.69
N ARG A 110 -14.84 -3.40 5.06
CA ARG A 110 -13.91 -4.45 5.49
C ARG A 110 -13.25 -4.13 6.84
N VAL A 111 -12.91 -2.86 7.09
CA VAL A 111 -12.39 -2.43 8.39
C VAL A 111 -13.45 -2.57 9.47
N LYS A 112 -14.71 -2.17 9.23
CA LYS A 112 -15.83 -2.36 10.17
C LYS A 112 -16.01 -3.84 10.53
N LYS A 113 -16.09 -4.71 9.53
CA LYS A 113 -16.20 -6.17 9.77
C LYS A 113 -15.04 -6.73 10.59
N ARG A 114 -13.82 -6.26 10.36
CA ARG A 114 -12.66 -6.64 11.17
C ARG A 114 -12.79 -6.20 12.62
N VAL A 115 -13.33 -4.99 12.87
CA VAL A 115 -13.57 -4.48 14.24
C VAL A 115 -14.61 -5.32 14.97
N GLU A 116 -15.69 -5.73 14.29
CA GLU A 116 -16.71 -6.64 14.85
C GLU A 116 -16.10 -7.99 15.26
N SER A 117 -14.99 -8.40 14.62
CA SER A 117 -14.24 -9.61 14.97
C SER A 117 -13.09 -9.35 15.96
N GLY A 118 -13.10 -8.23 16.71
CA GLY A 118 -12.09 -7.89 17.71
C GLY A 118 -10.83 -7.21 17.16
N GLY A 119 -10.84 -6.79 15.91
CA GLY A 119 -9.72 -6.07 15.30
C GLY A 119 -9.69 -4.58 15.65
N HIS A 120 -8.54 -3.95 15.40
CA HIS A 120 -8.34 -2.51 15.66
C HIS A 120 -9.18 -1.63 14.72
N ASN A 121 -9.84 -0.62 15.32
CA ASN A 121 -10.59 0.40 14.59
C ASN A 121 -9.65 1.46 13.98
N ILE A 122 -10.04 1.96 12.81
CA ILE A 122 -9.37 3.08 12.13
C ILE A 122 -10.47 4.05 11.71
N PRO A 123 -10.36 5.35 12.06
CA PRO A 123 -11.33 6.37 11.67
C PRO A 123 -11.55 6.41 10.15
N GLU A 124 -12.79 6.62 9.71
CA GLU A 124 -13.13 6.60 8.27
C GLU A 124 -12.36 7.65 7.47
N GLU A 125 -12.19 8.85 8.02
CA GLU A 125 -11.41 9.93 7.38
C GLU A 125 -9.95 9.53 7.15
N VAL A 126 -9.38 8.71 8.05
CA VAL A 126 -8.02 8.17 7.89
C VAL A 126 -7.98 7.14 6.77
N ILE A 127 -9.00 6.28 6.67
CA ILE A 127 -9.11 5.28 5.59
C ILE A 127 -9.24 5.98 4.25
N ARG A 128 -10.12 6.99 4.11
CA ARG A 128 -10.34 7.77 2.90
C ARG A 128 -9.06 8.48 2.46
N ARG A 129 -8.39 9.16 3.37
CA ARG A 129 -7.12 9.81 3.09
C ARG A 129 -6.06 8.81 2.61
N ARG A 130 -5.91 7.67 3.30
CA ARG A 130 -4.92 6.64 2.94
C ARG A 130 -5.25 5.95 1.63
N TYR A 131 -6.52 5.81 1.28
CA TYR A 131 -6.95 5.27 0.00
C TYR A 131 -6.44 6.13 -1.16
N ILE A 132 -6.68 7.44 -1.12
CA ILE A 132 -6.25 8.38 -2.16
C ILE A 132 -4.73 8.55 -2.17
N MET A 133 -4.14 8.85 -0.99
CA MET A 133 -2.71 9.13 -0.90
C MET A 133 -1.84 7.93 -1.21
N GLY A 134 -2.31 6.71 -0.87
CA GLY A 134 -1.57 5.49 -1.18
C GLY A 134 -1.46 5.26 -2.69
N VAL A 135 -2.56 5.44 -3.44
CA VAL A 135 -2.56 5.35 -4.91
C VAL A 135 -1.69 6.45 -5.51
N LYS A 136 -1.85 7.69 -5.04
CA LYS A 136 -1.04 8.83 -5.52
C LYS A 136 0.45 8.56 -5.35
N TYR A 137 0.88 8.19 -4.16
CA TYR A 137 2.29 7.93 -3.89
C TYR A 137 2.81 6.65 -4.56
N PHE A 138 1.95 5.66 -4.81
CA PHE A 138 2.32 4.52 -5.63
C PHE A 138 2.85 5.00 -7.00
N PHE A 139 2.08 5.84 -7.72
CA PHE A 139 2.48 6.30 -9.04
C PHE A 139 3.58 7.36 -9.04
N GLU A 140 3.49 8.35 -8.14
CA GLU A 140 4.39 9.51 -8.16
C GLU A 140 5.75 9.26 -7.53
N ILE A 141 5.82 8.35 -6.55
CA ILE A 141 7.02 8.19 -5.72
C ILE A 141 7.58 6.78 -5.82
N TYR A 142 6.74 5.76 -5.55
CA TYR A 142 7.25 4.43 -5.24
C TYR A 142 7.48 3.56 -6.47
N ALA A 143 6.56 3.50 -7.42
CA ALA A 143 6.72 2.75 -8.66
C ALA A 143 7.97 3.20 -9.46
N PRO A 144 8.32 4.52 -9.51
CA PRO A 144 9.53 4.96 -10.19
C PRO A 144 10.85 4.55 -9.52
N ILE A 145 10.88 4.27 -8.22
CA ILE A 145 12.14 4.03 -7.48
C ILE A 145 12.40 2.56 -7.14
N VAL A 146 11.36 1.70 -7.15
CA VAL A 146 11.51 0.25 -6.94
C VAL A 146 11.97 -0.45 -8.22
N ASP A 147 12.52 -1.66 -8.10
CA ASP A 147 12.99 -2.42 -9.25
C ASP A 147 11.85 -3.10 -9.99
N ARG A 148 10.87 -3.61 -9.23
CA ARG A 148 9.63 -4.21 -9.77
C ARG A 148 8.42 -3.78 -8.97
N TRP A 149 7.28 -3.66 -9.63
CA TRP A 149 6.01 -3.42 -8.97
C TRP A 149 4.86 -4.18 -9.64
N VAL A 150 3.88 -4.52 -8.83
CA VAL A 150 2.61 -5.13 -9.25
C VAL A 150 1.47 -4.34 -8.62
N LEU A 151 0.52 -3.91 -9.46
CA LEU A 151 -0.74 -3.29 -9.07
C LEU A 151 -1.85 -4.32 -9.22
N ALA A 152 -2.51 -4.67 -8.13
CA ALA A 152 -3.52 -5.71 -8.10
C ALA A 152 -4.85 -5.22 -7.54
N ASP A 153 -5.95 -5.58 -8.18
CA ASP A 153 -7.32 -5.39 -7.67
C ASP A 153 -7.66 -6.53 -6.72
N ASN A 154 -7.76 -6.23 -5.43
CA ASN A 154 -8.18 -7.17 -4.38
C ASN A 154 -9.62 -6.93 -3.89
N SER A 155 -10.48 -6.38 -4.76
CA SER A 155 -11.91 -6.20 -4.44
C SER A 155 -12.63 -7.53 -4.30
N LYS A 156 -12.19 -8.55 -5.04
CA LYS A 156 -12.70 -9.93 -5.02
C LYS A 156 -11.55 -10.90 -4.71
N SER A 157 -11.88 -12.13 -4.36
CA SER A 157 -10.92 -13.21 -4.18
C SER A 157 -11.11 -14.24 -5.31
N PRO A 158 -10.04 -14.72 -5.95
CA PRO A 158 -8.66 -14.24 -5.82
C PRO A 158 -8.47 -12.81 -6.36
N PHE A 159 -7.38 -12.15 -5.97
CA PHE A 159 -7.04 -10.85 -6.54
C PHE A 159 -6.66 -10.98 -8.03
N ALA A 160 -6.84 -9.91 -8.78
CA ALA A 160 -6.46 -9.84 -10.18
C ALA A 160 -5.35 -8.80 -10.41
N VAL A 161 -4.32 -9.17 -11.18
CA VAL A 161 -3.28 -8.22 -11.57
C VAL A 161 -3.84 -7.25 -12.59
N VAL A 162 -3.74 -5.95 -12.30
CA VAL A 162 -4.17 -4.85 -13.19
C VAL A 162 -3.01 -4.39 -14.08
N ALA A 163 -1.84 -4.24 -13.49
CA ALA A 163 -0.63 -3.88 -14.21
C ALA A 163 0.61 -4.33 -13.41
N GLU A 164 1.69 -4.51 -14.10
CA GLU A 164 3.01 -4.78 -13.51
C GLU A 164 4.08 -4.02 -14.28
N GLY A 165 5.20 -3.74 -13.64
CA GLY A 165 6.26 -3.02 -14.32
C GLY A 165 7.58 -2.96 -13.56
N THR A 166 8.53 -2.36 -14.25
CA THR A 166 9.84 -1.97 -13.77
C THR A 166 10.03 -0.47 -14.02
N GLN A 167 11.21 0.07 -13.73
CA GLN A 167 11.52 1.47 -14.02
C GLN A 167 11.36 1.85 -15.50
N ASN A 168 11.56 0.89 -16.44
CA ASN A 168 11.64 1.16 -17.88
C ASN A 168 10.52 0.51 -18.69
N ASN A 169 9.70 -0.34 -18.09
CA ASN A 169 8.67 -1.08 -18.82
C ASN A 169 7.42 -1.25 -17.94
N ILE A 170 6.26 -1.09 -18.57
CA ILE A 170 4.94 -1.27 -17.93
C ILE A 170 4.13 -2.20 -18.81
N GLN A 171 3.56 -3.25 -18.19
CA GLN A 171 2.62 -4.16 -18.83
C GLN A 171 1.26 -3.99 -18.16
N ILE A 172 0.30 -3.42 -18.87
CA ILE A 172 -1.08 -3.26 -18.41
C ILE A 172 -1.86 -4.53 -18.82
N LYS A 173 -2.56 -5.14 -17.85
CA LYS A 173 -3.39 -6.34 -18.04
C LYS A 173 -4.86 -5.98 -18.14
N ASP A 174 -5.28 -4.85 -17.53
CA ASP A 174 -6.65 -4.36 -17.48
C ASP A 174 -6.62 -2.83 -17.64
N GLU A 175 -6.76 -2.38 -18.89
CA GLU A 175 -6.68 -0.94 -19.28
C GLU A 175 -7.73 -0.09 -18.58
N GLU A 176 -8.96 -0.60 -18.50
CA GLU A 176 -10.09 0.13 -17.90
C GLU A 176 -9.84 0.39 -16.41
N LYS A 177 -9.46 -0.66 -15.66
CA LYS A 177 -9.13 -0.49 -14.24
C LYS A 177 -7.89 0.36 -14.02
N TYR A 178 -6.87 0.18 -14.87
CA TYR A 178 -5.65 0.99 -14.75
C TYR A 178 -5.96 2.48 -14.92
N ALA A 179 -6.76 2.85 -15.94
CA ALA A 179 -7.23 4.23 -16.14
C ALA A 179 -8.06 4.73 -14.95
N CYS A 180 -9.00 3.91 -14.45
CA CYS A 180 -9.79 4.24 -13.26
C CYS A 180 -8.91 4.52 -12.04
N ILE A 181 -7.89 3.71 -11.78
CA ILE A 181 -6.96 3.90 -10.65
C ILE A 181 -6.13 5.18 -10.84
N ARG A 182 -5.68 5.45 -12.05
CA ARG A 182 -4.96 6.68 -12.38
C ARG A 182 -5.79 7.92 -12.13
N ASN A 183 -7.08 7.89 -12.48
CA ASN A 183 -8.01 9.01 -12.30
C ASN A 183 -8.30 9.34 -10.82
N ILE A 184 -8.06 8.43 -9.88
CA ILE A 184 -8.10 8.75 -8.45
C ILE A 184 -7.07 9.84 -8.08
N CYS A 185 -5.93 9.85 -8.76
CA CYS A 185 -4.84 10.81 -8.50
C CYS A 185 -4.91 12.05 -9.38
N TYR A 186 -5.45 11.90 -10.57
CA TYR A 186 -5.50 12.89 -11.63
C TYR A 186 -6.91 12.89 -12.20
N PRO A 187 -7.92 13.43 -11.46
CA PRO A 187 -9.24 13.60 -12.01
C PRO A 187 -9.11 14.47 -13.26
N GLU A 188 -9.62 13.99 -14.41
CA GLU A 188 -9.69 14.81 -15.61
C GLU A 188 -10.44 16.09 -15.23
N GLU A 189 -9.83 17.26 -15.49
CA GLU A 189 -10.53 18.52 -15.37
C GLU A 189 -11.76 18.41 -16.28
N SER A 190 -12.96 18.45 -15.71
CA SER A 190 -14.19 18.52 -16.47
C SER A 190 -14.03 19.69 -17.44
N VAL A 191 -13.94 19.36 -18.72
CA VAL A 191 -13.95 20.36 -19.80
C VAL A 191 -15.16 21.23 -19.52
N GLY A 192 -14.88 22.47 -19.08
CA GLY A 192 -15.93 23.42 -18.76
C GLY A 192 -16.86 23.54 -19.94
N GLU A 193 -18.15 23.35 -19.71
CA GLU A 193 -19.20 23.72 -20.64
C GLU A 193 -18.90 25.15 -21.10
N SER A 194 -18.47 25.25 -22.35
CA SER A 194 -18.45 26.53 -23.06
C SER A 194 -19.88 27.04 -23.09
N ASP A 195 -20.15 28.08 -22.33
CA ASP A 195 -21.42 28.82 -22.33
C ASP A 195 -21.71 29.34 -23.77
N PRO A 196 -22.71 28.82 -24.47
CA PRO A 196 -23.10 29.35 -25.77
C PRO A 196 -24.18 30.41 -25.56
N GLY A 197 -23.80 31.63 -25.19
CA GLY A 197 -24.82 32.64 -24.98
C GLY A 197 -24.35 34.04 -24.61
N SER A 198 -23.78 34.77 -25.56
CA SER A 198 -24.02 36.22 -25.60
C SER A 198 -23.87 36.74 -27.03
N THR A 199 -24.94 36.54 -27.79
CA THR A 199 -25.24 37.39 -28.94
C THR A 199 -26.24 38.45 -28.48
N THR A 200 -25.84 39.67 -28.35
CA THR A 200 -26.61 40.90 -28.69
C THR A 200 -25.64 42.07 -28.67
#